data_bbccd59c879d27b158c2e489b7dd8b18
#
_entry.id   bbccd59c879d27b158c2e489b7dd8b18
#
_cell.length_a   1.000
_cell.length_b   1.000
_cell.length_c   1.000
_cell.angle_alpha   90.00
_cell.angle_beta   90.00
_cell.angle_gamma   90.00
#
_symmetry.space_group_name_H-M   'P 1'
#
loop_
_entity.id
_entity.type
_entity.pdbx_description
1 polymer ?
#
loop_
_entity_poly.entity_id
_entity_poly.type
_entity_poly.pdbx_seq_one_letter_code
_entity_poly.pdbx_strand_id
1 'polypeptide(L)'
;MSDETRAAVEENVFGIYDGTKYNNDSDEMPAMGADNGLQLADLTGKDYDDADWDKLLDQLSFEDMATLINVGGWQTAEIKSVGKIATSDCDGPAGLNNFITKAYGTAYQSEVLMAQTWNKELANEIGVSMGQEYVDADNRLSSE
;
A
#
# COMPACT_ATOMS: atom_id res chain seq x y z
N MET A 1 26.08 11.58 26.86
CA MET A 1 26.01 11.55 25.37
C MET A 1 27.31 12.14 24.88
N SER A 2 28.01 11.48 23.96
CA SER A 2 29.24 12.03 23.36
C SER A 2 28.91 13.23 22.47
N ASP A 3 29.88 14.09 22.21
CA ASP A 3 29.69 15.26 21.32
C ASP A 3 29.37 14.80 19.90
N GLU A 4 29.95 13.69 19.44
CA GLU A 4 29.67 13.07 18.14
C GLU A 4 28.21 12.61 18.06
N THR A 5 27.69 11.96 19.09
CA THR A 5 26.27 11.53 19.14
C THR A 5 25.35 12.75 19.17
N ARG A 6 25.72 13.80 19.89
CA ARG A 6 24.95 15.06 19.95
C ARG A 6 24.88 15.71 18.57
N ALA A 7 26.01 15.83 17.88
CA ALA A 7 26.07 16.42 16.54
C ALA A 7 25.21 15.62 15.54
N ALA A 8 25.29 14.28 15.58
CA ALA A 8 24.47 13.43 14.73
C ALA A 8 22.95 13.58 15.00
N VAL A 9 22.55 13.74 16.26
CA VAL A 9 21.14 13.99 16.62
C VAL A 9 20.69 15.36 16.15
N GLU A 10 21.50 16.40 16.36
CA GLU A 10 21.19 17.76 15.92
C GLU A 10 21.03 17.84 14.39
N GLU A 11 21.92 17.19 13.65
CA GLU A 11 21.88 17.14 12.19
C GLU A 11 20.62 16.40 11.67
N ASN A 12 20.28 15.27 12.26
CA ASN A 12 19.26 14.38 11.72
C ASN A 12 17.84 14.59 12.31
N VAL A 13 17.72 15.19 13.49
CA VAL A 13 16.44 15.39 14.18
C VAL A 13 15.94 16.83 14.08
N PHE A 14 16.84 17.79 14.15
CA PHE A 14 16.51 19.21 14.15
C PHE A 14 16.86 19.93 12.85
N GLY A 15 17.46 19.22 11.90
CA GLY A 15 17.72 19.78 10.57
C GLY A 15 16.41 20.02 9.80
N ILE A 16 16.34 21.11 9.07
CA ILE A 16 15.24 21.34 8.12
C ILE A 16 15.46 20.36 6.96
N TYR A 17 14.45 19.55 6.65
CA TYR A 17 14.49 18.68 5.49
C TYR A 17 14.64 19.49 4.21
N ASP A 18 15.72 19.24 3.49
CA ASP A 18 15.98 19.81 2.17
C ASP A 18 15.75 18.74 1.09
N GLY A 19 14.59 18.78 0.44
CA GLY A 19 14.24 17.82 -0.62
C GLY A 19 15.15 17.90 -1.83
N THR A 20 15.79 19.04 -2.08
CA THR A 20 16.66 19.22 -3.24
C THR A 20 17.99 18.46 -3.10
N LYS A 21 18.38 18.10 -1.87
CA LYS A 21 19.58 17.31 -1.57
C LYS A 21 19.62 15.97 -2.32
N TYR A 22 18.46 15.42 -2.65
CA TYR A 22 18.30 14.13 -3.31
C TYR A 22 17.97 14.24 -4.80
N ASN A 23 17.84 15.47 -5.31
CA ASN A 23 17.65 15.67 -6.74
C ASN A 23 18.94 15.36 -7.49
N ASN A 24 18.80 14.72 -8.62
CA ASN A 24 19.87 14.42 -9.54
C ASN A 24 19.51 14.98 -10.92
N ASP A 25 20.20 16.01 -11.35
CA ASP A 25 19.92 16.70 -12.64
C ASP A 25 20.13 15.79 -13.86
N SER A 26 20.75 14.62 -13.68
CA SER A 26 20.90 13.61 -14.72
C SER A 26 19.78 12.59 -14.78
N ASP A 27 18.81 12.62 -13.85
CA ASP A 27 17.68 11.72 -13.87
C ASP A 27 16.78 12.05 -15.05
N GLU A 28 16.50 11.04 -15.86
CA GLU A 28 15.58 11.14 -16.97
C GLU A 28 14.13 11.00 -16.48
N MET A 29 13.24 11.80 -17.05
CA MET A 29 11.81 11.63 -16.77
C MET A 29 11.33 10.29 -17.33
N PRO A 30 10.56 9.52 -16.55
CA PRO A 30 9.99 8.27 -17.06
C PRO A 30 9.03 8.52 -18.23
N ALA A 31 8.82 7.52 -19.05
CA ALA A 31 7.76 7.54 -20.06
C ALA A 31 6.40 7.73 -19.38
N MET A 32 5.53 8.51 -19.96
CA MET A 32 4.22 8.84 -19.40
C MET A 32 3.16 8.97 -20.49
N GLY A 33 1.94 8.54 -20.21
CA GLY A 33 0.77 8.75 -21.05
C GLY A 33 0.80 7.95 -22.37
N ALA A 34 1.52 6.84 -22.40
CA ALA A 34 1.50 5.92 -23.53
C ALA A 34 0.11 5.28 -23.70
N ASP A 35 -0.28 5.00 -24.92
CA ASP A 35 -1.52 4.28 -25.24
C ASP A 35 -1.19 2.82 -25.60
N ASN A 36 -0.89 2.03 -24.58
CA ASN A 36 -0.57 0.61 -24.72
C ASN A 36 -1.81 -0.29 -24.57
N GLY A 37 -2.95 0.27 -24.16
CA GLY A 37 -4.23 -0.43 -24.05
C GLY A 37 -4.30 -1.49 -22.95
N LEU A 38 -3.36 -1.47 -22.01
CA LEU A 38 -3.31 -2.44 -20.90
C LEU A 38 -4.15 -1.98 -19.71
N GLN A 39 -4.74 -2.95 -19.03
CA GLN A 39 -5.42 -2.75 -17.74
C GLN A 39 -4.69 -3.55 -16.66
N LEU A 40 -4.72 -3.10 -15.43
CA LEU A 40 -4.06 -3.78 -14.32
C LEU A 40 -4.53 -5.25 -14.18
N ALA A 41 -5.80 -5.52 -14.48
CA ALA A 41 -6.36 -6.86 -14.46
C ALA A 41 -5.72 -7.81 -15.50
N ASP A 42 -5.23 -7.29 -16.61
CA ASP A 42 -4.58 -8.09 -17.68
C ASP A 42 -3.24 -8.67 -17.23
N LEU A 43 -2.66 -8.11 -16.16
CA LEU A 43 -1.39 -8.54 -15.60
C LEU A 43 -1.54 -9.58 -14.47
N THR A 44 -2.77 -9.98 -14.17
CA THR A 44 -3.02 -10.98 -13.12
C THR A 44 -2.30 -12.29 -13.43
N GLY A 45 -1.43 -12.72 -12.50
CA GLY A 45 -0.65 -13.96 -12.61
C GLY A 45 0.59 -13.87 -13.48
N LYS A 46 0.94 -12.69 -14.00
CA LYS A 46 2.22 -12.48 -14.68
C LYS A 46 3.37 -12.42 -13.69
N ASP A 47 4.54 -12.84 -14.14
CA ASP A 47 5.77 -12.74 -13.34
C ASP A 47 6.11 -11.27 -13.05
N TYR A 48 6.82 -11.05 -11.94
CA TYR A 48 7.20 -9.70 -11.49
C TYR A 48 8.04 -8.92 -12.50
N ASP A 49 8.84 -9.60 -13.28
CA ASP A 49 9.73 -9.06 -14.31
C ASP A 49 9.15 -9.15 -15.74
N ASP A 50 7.85 -9.42 -15.87
CA ASP A 50 7.18 -9.39 -17.18
C ASP A 50 7.19 -7.95 -17.74
N ALA A 51 7.61 -7.81 -19.01
CA ALA A 51 7.75 -6.51 -19.67
C ALA A 51 6.42 -5.73 -19.83
N ASP A 52 5.28 -6.36 -19.62
CA ASP A 52 4.00 -5.65 -19.66
C ASP A 52 3.78 -4.77 -18.44
N TRP A 53 4.51 -4.99 -17.32
CA TRP A 53 4.49 -4.05 -16.19
C TRP A 53 5.04 -2.68 -16.58
N ASP A 54 6.17 -2.64 -17.28
CA ASP A 54 6.73 -1.37 -17.77
C ASP A 54 5.76 -0.67 -18.73
N LYS A 55 5.15 -1.42 -19.64
CA LYS A 55 4.15 -0.87 -20.58
C LYS A 55 2.91 -0.33 -19.87
N LEU A 56 2.46 -0.98 -18.78
CA LEU A 56 1.35 -0.50 -17.97
C LEU A 56 1.72 0.80 -17.26
N LEU A 57 2.93 0.85 -16.68
CA LEU A 57 3.44 2.04 -15.98
C LEU A 57 3.61 3.22 -16.94
N ASP A 58 4.08 2.99 -18.14
CA ASP A 58 4.22 4.02 -19.17
C ASP A 58 2.88 4.70 -19.56
N GLN A 59 1.74 4.04 -19.29
CA GLN A 59 0.41 4.63 -19.52
C GLN A 59 0.02 5.70 -18.50
N LEU A 60 0.66 5.67 -17.30
CA LEU A 60 0.34 6.63 -16.25
C LEU A 60 0.71 8.05 -16.68
N SER A 61 -0.19 8.98 -16.47
CA SER A 61 0.12 10.40 -16.57
C SER A 61 0.83 10.90 -15.30
N PHE A 62 1.43 12.08 -15.37
CA PHE A 62 1.97 12.74 -14.19
C PHE A 62 0.89 12.93 -13.11
N GLU A 63 -0.34 13.26 -13.52
CA GLU A 63 -1.47 13.44 -12.58
C GLU A 63 -1.88 12.13 -11.92
N ASP A 64 -1.88 11.01 -12.68
CA ASP A 64 -2.13 9.67 -12.11
C ASP A 64 -1.10 9.32 -11.04
N MET A 65 0.19 9.52 -11.33
CA MET A 65 1.27 9.27 -10.39
C MET A 65 1.20 10.17 -9.16
N ALA A 66 0.96 11.47 -9.36
CA ALA A 66 0.78 12.43 -8.27
C ALA A 66 -0.43 12.05 -7.40
N THR A 67 -1.52 11.59 -8.00
CA THR A 67 -2.71 11.13 -7.29
C THR A 67 -2.40 9.88 -6.46
N LEU A 68 -1.71 8.89 -7.01
CA LEU A 68 -1.30 7.68 -6.27
C LEU A 68 -0.46 8.02 -5.03
N ILE A 69 0.43 9.01 -5.14
CA ILE A 69 1.33 9.41 -4.05
C ILE A 69 0.61 10.28 -3.02
N ASN A 70 -0.18 11.26 -3.47
CA ASN A 70 -0.74 12.29 -2.58
C ASN A 70 -2.10 11.90 -1.99
N VAL A 71 -2.90 11.08 -2.69
CA VAL A 71 -4.21 10.60 -2.21
C VAL A 71 -4.01 9.22 -1.59
N GLY A 72 -3.17 9.19 -0.56
CA GLY A 72 -2.88 7.99 0.23
C GLY A 72 -3.51 8.07 1.61
N GLY A 73 -2.84 7.50 2.58
CA GLY A 73 -3.31 7.34 3.95
C GLY A 73 -3.87 5.95 4.13
N TRP A 74 -5.12 5.81 4.50
CA TRP A 74 -5.79 4.50 4.62
C TRP A 74 -6.57 4.13 3.36
N GLN A 75 -6.08 4.52 2.19
CA GLN A 75 -6.72 4.25 0.90
C GLN A 75 -5.72 4.33 -0.24
N THR A 76 -6.09 3.75 -1.38
CA THR A 76 -5.43 4.01 -2.66
C THR A 76 -6.42 4.57 -3.67
N ALA A 77 -6.00 5.58 -4.43
CA ALA A 77 -6.87 6.23 -5.40
C ALA A 77 -7.23 5.31 -6.58
N GLU A 78 -8.39 5.56 -7.19
CA GLU A 78 -8.73 5.03 -8.51
C GLU A 78 -7.83 5.68 -9.56
N ILE A 79 -7.29 4.86 -10.49
CA ILE A 79 -6.53 5.32 -11.66
C ILE A 79 -7.15 4.70 -12.91
N LYS A 80 -7.97 5.50 -13.57
CA LYS A 80 -8.80 5.02 -14.71
C LYS A 80 -7.99 4.64 -15.93
N SER A 81 -6.87 5.30 -16.17
CA SER A 81 -5.99 5.04 -17.32
C SER A 81 -5.50 3.58 -17.39
N VAL A 82 -5.34 2.94 -16.23
CA VAL A 82 -4.88 1.56 -16.10
C VAL A 82 -5.91 0.63 -15.43
N GLY A 83 -7.14 1.08 -15.23
CA GLY A 83 -8.20 0.27 -14.62
C GLY A 83 -7.96 -0.10 -13.16
N LYS A 84 -7.10 0.65 -12.45
CA LYS A 84 -6.91 0.45 -11.02
C LYS A 84 -8.10 1.03 -10.26
N ILE A 85 -8.79 0.20 -9.52
CA ILE A 85 -9.90 0.63 -8.63
C ILE A 85 -9.36 1.32 -7.37
N ALA A 86 -10.19 2.15 -6.74
CA ALA A 86 -9.92 2.64 -5.40
C ALA A 86 -9.99 1.49 -4.39
N THR A 87 -9.15 1.55 -3.37
CA THR A 87 -9.20 0.60 -2.23
C THR A 87 -9.17 1.37 -0.92
N SER A 88 -9.79 0.81 0.11
CA SER A 88 -9.66 1.28 1.49
C SER A 88 -8.81 0.32 2.28
N ASP A 89 -7.84 0.87 2.99
CA ASP A 89 -7.03 0.11 3.92
C ASP A 89 -7.59 0.31 5.33
N CYS A 90 -7.41 -0.65 6.20
CA CYS A 90 -7.85 -0.52 7.58
C CYS A 90 -6.86 -1.18 8.53
N ASP A 91 -6.85 -0.69 9.76
CA ASP A 91 -6.13 -1.34 10.84
C ASP A 91 -6.77 -2.71 11.11
N GLY A 92 -5.95 -3.67 11.49
CA GLY A 92 -6.54 -4.94 11.80
C GLY A 92 -5.63 -6.15 11.90
N PRO A 93 -4.41 -6.04 12.49
CA PRO A 93 -3.59 -7.24 12.67
C PRO A 93 -4.23 -8.27 13.60
N ALA A 94 -5.11 -7.84 14.52
CA ALA A 94 -5.89 -8.72 15.40
C ALA A 94 -7.39 -8.75 15.03
N GLY A 95 -7.76 -8.41 13.79
CA GLY A 95 -9.12 -8.44 13.27
C GLY A 95 -9.52 -7.18 12.51
N LEU A 96 -10.48 -7.30 11.62
CA LEU A 96 -10.99 -6.18 10.83
C LEU A 96 -11.52 -5.07 11.73
N ASN A 97 -10.97 -3.87 11.59
CA ASN A 97 -11.42 -2.70 12.34
C ASN A 97 -11.28 -1.43 11.48
N ASN A 98 -12.38 -0.98 10.91
CA ASN A 98 -12.44 0.26 10.16
C ASN A 98 -13.52 1.18 10.72
N PHE A 99 -13.11 2.19 11.48
CA PHE A 99 -14.02 3.13 12.14
C PHE A 99 -14.64 4.13 11.13
N ILE A 100 -14.04 4.33 9.96
CA ILE A 100 -14.56 5.22 8.92
C ILE A 100 -15.74 4.58 8.21
N THR A 101 -15.56 3.37 7.71
CA THR A 101 -16.61 2.59 7.03
C THR A 101 -17.50 1.81 7.99
N LYS A 102 -17.17 1.81 9.29
CA LYS A 102 -17.85 1.02 10.34
C LYS A 102 -17.86 -0.48 10.06
N ALA A 103 -16.86 -0.97 9.36
CA ALA A 103 -16.66 -2.39 9.15
C ALA A 103 -15.85 -2.97 10.31
N TYR A 104 -16.43 -3.94 10.99
CA TYR A 104 -15.81 -4.61 12.14
C TYR A 104 -15.96 -6.12 11.98
N GLY A 105 -14.88 -6.83 12.31
CA GLY A 105 -14.82 -8.28 12.34
C GLY A 105 -14.63 -8.82 13.75
N THR A 106 -14.22 -10.06 13.83
CA THR A 106 -13.86 -10.73 15.09
C THR A 106 -12.59 -10.10 15.67
N ALA A 107 -12.58 -9.83 16.97
CA ALA A 107 -11.38 -9.46 17.68
C ALA A 107 -10.58 -10.73 18.03
N TYR A 108 -9.55 -11.00 17.27
CA TYR A 108 -8.64 -12.11 17.50
C TYR A 108 -7.61 -11.77 18.59
N GLN A 109 -6.83 -12.76 18.96
CA GLN A 109 -5.73 -12.56 19.90
C GLN A 109 -4.63 -11.71 19.26
N SER A 110 -3.82 -11.05 20.12
CA SER A 110 -2.66 -10.32 19.62
C SER A 110 -1.66 -11.25 18.92
N GLU A 111 -0.93 -10.72 17.96
CA GLU A 111 0.07 -11.46 17.20
C GLU A 111 1.17 -12.01 18.11
N VAL A 112 1.49 -11.29 19.19
CA VAL A 112 2.47 -11.75 20.20
C VAL A 112 1.96 -13.03 20.88
N LEU A 113 0.69 -13.07 21.25
CA LEU A 113 0.11 -14.27 21.88
C LEU A 113 0.03 -15.42 20.86
N MET A 114 -0.35 -15.15 19.63
CA MET A 114 -0.37 -16.15 18.56
C MET A 114 1.04 -16.71 18.32
N ALA A 115 2.05 -15.86 18.23
CA ALA A 115 3.44 -16.29 18.04
C ALA A 115 3.94 -17.18 19.17
N GLN A 116 3.52 -16.92 20.42
CA GLN A 116 3.89 -17.74 21.58
C GLN A 116 3.33 -19.16 21.55
N THR A 117 2.31 -19.42 20.72
CA THR A 117 1.77 -20.79 20.58
C THR A 117 2.68 -21.70 19.77
N TRP A 118 3.57 -21.15 18.92
CA TRP A 118 4.40 -21.87 17.95
C TRP A 118 3.57 -22.77 17.02
N ASN A 119 2.26 -22.51 16.90
CA ASN A 119 1.32 -23.29 16.13
C ASN A 119 1.02 -22.62 14.79
N LYS A 120 1.65 -23.09 13.72
CA LYS A 120 1.50 -22.54 12.36
C LYS A 120 0.12 -22.81 11.77
N GLU A 121 -0.47 -23.95 12.10
CA GLU A 121 -1.81 -24.34 11.67
C GLU A 121 -2.85 -23.37 12.22
N LEU A 122 -2.78 -23.06 13.52
CA LEU A 122 -3.66 -22.08 14.16
C LEU A 122 -3.49 -20.69 13.55
N ALA A 123 -2.26 -20.26 13.29
CA ALA A 123 -2.00 -18.98 12.64
C ALA A 123 -2.62 -18.93 11.23
N ASN A 124 -2.53 -20.03 10.47
CA ASN A 124 -3.16 -20.12 9.17
C ASN A 124 -4.69 -20.09 9.25
N GLU A 125 -5.31 -20.80 10.21
CA GLU A 125 -6.78 -20.78 10.41
C GLU A 125 -7.28 -19.38 10.73
N ILE A 126 -6.59 -18.65 11.62
CA ILE A 126 -6.91 -17.26 11.93
C ILE A 126 -6.80 -16.40 10.67
N GLY A 127 -5.72 -16.53 9.89
CA GLY A 127 -5.53 -15.77 8.67
C GLY A 127 -6.62 -16.04 7.62
N VAL A 128 -7.05 -17.28 7.44
CA VAL A 128 -8.15 -17.65 6.55
C VAL A 128 -9.47 -17.02 7.04
N SER A 129 -9.75 -17.09 8.33
CA SER A 129 -10.97 -16.53 8.91
C SER A 129 -11.01 -15.01 8.76
N MET A 130 -9.90 -14.34 9.05
CA MET A 130 -9.77 -12.88 8.84
C MET A 130 -9.96 -12.50 7.37
N GLY A 131 -9.32 -13.23 6.44
CA GLY A 131 -9.47 -12.97 5.01
C GLY A 131 -10.92 -13.11 4.55
N GLN A 132 -11.67 -14.09 5.05
CA GLN A 132 -13.09 -14.22 4.76
C GLN A 132 -13.92 -13.05 5.30
N GLU A 133 -13.63 -12.58 6.50
CA GLU A 133 -14.31 -11.41 7.09
C GLU A 133 -14.08 -10.13 6.26
N TYR A 134 -12.87 -9.94 5.70
CA TYR A 134 -12.59 -8.82 4.80
C TYR A 134 -13.41 -8.90 3.52
N VAL A 135 -13.49 -10.08 2.88
CA VAL A 135 -14.32 -10.30 1.68
C VAL A 135 -15.79 -10.04 1.97
N ASP A 136 -16.30 -10.53 3.11
CA ASP A 136 -17.69 -10.33 3.50
C ASP A 136 -18.02 -8.86 3.81
N ALA A 137 -17.05 -8.12 4.36
CA ALA A 137 -17.20 -6.69 4.63
C ALA A 137 -17.22 -5.88 3.32
N ASP A 138 -16.34 -6.19 2.37
CA ASP A 138 -16.30 -5.55 1.06
C ASP A 138 -17.59 -5.77 0.28
N ASN A 139 -18.10 -6.99 0.27
CA ASN A 139 -19.36 -7.33 -0.37
C ASN A 139 -20.56 -6.57 0.23
N ARG A 140 -20.56 -6.29 1.52
CA ARG A 140 -21.62 -5.49 2.18
C ARG A 140 -21.53 -4.03 1.79
N LEU A 141 -20.32 -3.45 1.80
CA LEU A 141 -20.09 -2.04 1.48
C LEU A 141 -20.37 -1.72 0.01
N SER A 142 -20.16 -2.69 -0.89
CA SER A 142 -20.42 -2.52 -2.33
C SER A 142 -21.90 -2.70 -2.72
N SER A 143 -22.76 -3.13 -1.78
CA SER A 143 -24.20 -3.36 -2.00
C SER A 143 -25.11 -2.23 -1.50
N GLU A 144 -24.56 -1.24 -0.82
CA GLU A 144 -25.25 -0.01 -0.36
C GLU A 144 -25.03 1.15 -1.31
#